data_e61700a597bf89c90e20e5c3b8aa5d78
#
_entry.id   e61700a597bf89c90e20e5c3b8aa5d78
#
_cell.length_a   1.000
_cell.length_b   1.000
_cell.length_c   1.000
_cell.angle_alpha   90.00
_cell.angle_beta   90.00
_cell.angle_gamma   90.00
#
_symmetry.space_group_name_H-M   'P 1'
#
loop_
_entity.id
_entity.type
_entity.pdbx_description
1 polymer ?
#
loop_
_entity_poly.entity_id
_entity_poly.type
_entity_poly.pdbx_seq_one_letter_code
_entity_poly.pdbx_strand_id
1 'polypeptide(L)'
;NVNLSGRVNPDLGYSYSIFNFDERPLSDIISEKLGGFRVSIDNDTRAMIYGEYMQGAVKGEKNIILINVSWGLGMGIIIDGKLYKGKSGFSGEFGHNYGYENEIICHCGKKGCIETEVSGSALQRILLEHIKNGETSIISNSRKNIEEITLDDIIAAVNKEDLLCIELV
;
A
#
# COMPACT_ATOMS: atom_id res chain seq x y z
N ASN A 1 16.46 -8.12 6.33
CA ASN A 1 15.64 -7.69 5.21
C ASN A 1 14.84 -6.45 5.60
N VAL A 2 14.70 -5.47 4.70
CA VAL A 2 13.90 -4.27 4.90
C VAL A 2 12.82 -4.25 3.83
N ASN A 3 11.56 -4.18 4.25
CA ASN A 3 10.43 -4.15 3.35
C ASN A 3 9.92 -2.71 3.22
N LEU A 4 9.70 -2.26 2.01
CA LEU A 4 9.42 -0.88 1.66
C LEU A 4 8.19 -0.79 0.76
N SER A 5 7.40 0.23 0.97
CA SER A 5 6.31 0.55 0.04
C SER A 5 6.85 1.08 -1.29
N GLY A 6 6.09 0.86 -2.36
CA GLY A 6 6.41 1.31 -3.71
C GLY A 6 7.25 0.33 -4.51
N ARG A 7 7.79 0.82 -5.64
CA ARG A 7 8.53 -0.01 -6.61
C ARG A 7 9.95 -0.29 -6.12
N VAL A 8 10.24 -1.55 -5.84
CA VAL A 8 11.53 -2.01 -5.34
C VAL A 8 12.09 -3.11 -6.24
N ASN A 9 13.34 -2.96 -6.67
CA ASN A 9 14.10 -4.02 -7.31
C ASN A 9 15.02 -4.69 -6.28
N PRO A 10 14.67 -5.87 -5.76
CA PRO A 10 15.45 -6.53 -4.72
C PRO A 10 16.80 -7.05 -5.20
N ASP A 11 16.93 -7.38 -6.49
CA ASP A 11 18.15 -7.95 -7.06
C ASP A 11 19.24 -6.89 -7.21
N LEU A 12 18.85 -5.65 -7.48
CA LEU A 12 19.74 -4.51 -7.61
C LEU A 12 19.82 -3.64 -6.34
N GLY A 13 18.95 -3.86 -5.36
CA GLY A 13 18.90 -3.10 -4.12
C GLY A 13 18.37 -1.67 -4.26
N TYR A 14 17.58 -1.37 -5.30
CA TYR A 14 17.03 -0.03 -5.56
C TYR A 14 15.55 0.11 -5.19
N SER A 15 15.21 1.27 -4.63
CA SER A 15 13.85 1.79 -4.57
C SER A 15 13.66 2.86 -5.63
N TYR A 16 12.54 2.81 -6.39
CA TYR A 16 12.29 3.71 -7.53
C TYR A 16 11.13 4.69 -7.30
N SER A 17 10.52 4.67 -6.15
CA SER A 17 9.39 5.56 -5.84
C SER A 17 9.69 6.44 -4.63
N ILE A 18 9.45 5.91 -3.42
CA ILE A 18 9.44 6.72 -2.19
C ILE A 18 10.85 7.04 -1.70
N PHE A 19 11.78 6.08 -1.79
CA PHE A 19 13.14 6.18 -1.26
C PHE A 19 14.18 6.32 -2.38
N ASN A 20 13.90 7.15 -3.37
CA ASN A 20 14.77 7.40 -4.52
C ASN A 20 15.45 8.77 -4.38
N PHE A 21 16.34 8.92 -3.40
CA PHE A 21 17.03 10.17 -3.08
C PHE A 21 18.55 10.10 -3.27
N ASP A 22 19.08 8.99 -3.75
CA ASP A 22 20.52 8.77 -4.03
C ASP A 22 20.65 7.90 -5.28
N GLU A 23 21.76 8.04 -6.00
CA GLU A 23 22.06 7.22 -7.18
C GLU A 23 22.57 5.82 -6.83
N ARG A 24 23.00 5.61 -5.59
CA ARG A 24 23.47 4.30 -5.08
C ARG A 24 22.29 3.38 -4.70
N PRO A 25 22.51 2.06 -4.71
CA PRO A 25 21.52 1.13 -4.17
C PRO A 25 21.13 1.49 -2.74
N LEU A 26 19.85 1.53 -2.46
CA LEU A 26 19.34 1.82 -1.11
C LEU A 26 19.81 0.76 -0.10
N SER A 27 19.94 -0.51 -0.52
CA SER A 27 20.50 -1.59 0.30
C SER A 27 21.91 -1.26 0.80
N ASP A 28 22.76 -0.65 -0.03
CA ASP A 28 24.13 -0.31 0.31
C ASP A 28 24.18 0.87 1.29
N ILE A 29 23.33 1.87 1.06
CA ILE A 29 23.19 3.03 1.93
C ILE A 29 22.76 2.60 3.34
N ILE A 30 21.75 1.71 3.42
CA ILE A 30 21.27 1.18 4.71
C ILE A 30 22.37 0.32 5.37
N SER A 31 23.05 -0.53 4.60
CA SER A 31 24.15 -1.37 5.08
C SER A 31 25.25 -0.53 5.72
N GLU A 32 25.70 0.54 5.06
CA GLU A 32 26.70 1.46 5.57
C GLU A 32 26.26 2.12 6.89
N LYS A 33 25.03 2.61 6.97
CA LYS A 33 24.45 3.20 8.18
C LYS A 33 24.30 2.22 9.34
N LEU A 34 24.18 0.94 9.05
CA LEU A 34 24.10 -0.14 10.05
C LEU A 34 25.47 -0.78 10.37
N GLY A 35 26.58 -0.13 10.01
CA GLY A 35 27.91 -0.63 10.34
C GLY A 35 28.38 -1.79 9.46
N GLY A 36 27.90 -1.88 8.22
CA GLY A 36 28.33 -2.86 7.22
C GLY A 36 27.57 -4.20 7.25
N PHE A 37 26.47 -4.30 7.99
CA PHE A 37 25.62 -5.49 7.92
C PHE A 37 25.02 -5.65 6.53
N ARG A 38 25.01 -6.89 6.02
CA ARG A 38 24.36 -7.19 4.74
C ARG A 38 22.86 -6.88 4.82
N VAL A 39 22.39 -5.98 3.95
CA VAL A 39 20.99 -5.59 3.85
C VAL A 39 20.43 -6.05 2.51
N SER A 40 19.25 -6.63 2.52
CA SER A 40 18.40 -6.83 1.35
C SER A 40 17.12 -6.03 1.52
N ILE A 41 16.58 -5.54 0.41
CA ILE A 41 15.31 -4.81 0.40
C ILE A 41 14.30 -5.54 -0.48
N ASP A 42 13.01 -5.45 -0.16
CA ASP A 42 11.93 -5.92 -1.02
C ASP A 42 10.68 -5.06 -0.82
N ASN A 43 9.67 -5.27 -1.67
CA ASN A 43 8.39 -4.61 -1.53
C ASN A 43 7.60 -5.21 -0.35
N ASP A 44 6.87 -4.37 0.39
CA ASP A 44 6.08 -4.73 1.57
C ASP A 44 4.98 -5.75 1.26
N THR A 45 4.20 -5.56 0.19
CA THR A 45 3.13 -6.49 -0.19
C THR A 45 3.70 -7.85 -0.64
N ARG A 46 4.86 -7.87 -1.29
CA ARG A 46 5.56 -9.13 -1.59
C ARG A 46 6.01 -9.86 -0.34
N ALA A 47 6.47 -9.12 0.68
CA ALA A 47 6.82 -9.72 1.96
C ALA A 47 5.58 -10.27 2.68
N MET A 48 4.45 -9.57 2.61
CA MET A 48 3.18 -10.03 3.20
C MET A 48 2.72 -11.36 2.59
N ILE A 49 2.62 -11.44 1.25
CA ILE A 49 2.19 -12.70 0.60
C ILE A 49 3.16 -13.85 0.88
N TYR A 50 4.46 -13.56 0.97
CA TYR A 50 5.45 -14.59 1.31
C TYR A 50 5.27 -15.08 2.76
N GLY A 51 4.98 -14.19 3.70
CA GLY A 51 4.66 -14.53 5.08
C GLY A 51 3.40 -15.42 5.18
N GLU A 52 2.33 -15.05 4.48
CA GLU A 52 1.09 -15.84 4.39
C GLU A 52 1.32 -17.22 3.79
N TYR A 53 2.14 -17.31 2.74
CA TYR A 53 2.52 -18.57 2.12
C TYR A 53 3.32 -19.48 3.05
N MET A 54 4.26 -18.93 3.80
CA MET A 54 5.15 -19.73 4.66
C MET A 54 4.47 -20.18 5.96
N GLN A 55 3.67 -19.35 6.60
CA GLN A 55 3.14 -19.58 7.95
C GLN A 55 1.68 -19.17 8.15
N GLY A 56 1.06 -18.49 7.17
CA GLY A 56 -0.29 -17.96 7.27
C GLY A 56 -1.36 -18.89 6.74
N ALA A 57 -2.51 -18.28 6.38
CA ALA A 57 -3.74 -18.99 5.99
C ALA A 57 -3.63 -19.75 4.66
N VAL A 58 -2.68 -19.40 3.79
CA VAL A 58 -2.50 -19.99 2.45
C VAL A 58 -1.30 -20.93 2.37
N LYS A 59 -0.84 -21.45 3.50
CA LYS A 59 0.26 -22.40 3.56
C LYS A 59 -0.05 -23.67 2.78
N GLY A 60 0.82 -24.01 1.82
CA GLY A 60 0.67 -25.19 0.97
C GLY A 60 0.00 -24.93 -0.38
N GLU A 61 -0.62 -23.77 -0.57
CA GLU A 61 -1.16 -23.36 -1.85
C GLU A 61 -0.03 -22.99 -2.82
N LYS A 62 -0.20 -23.31 -4.11
CA LYS A 62 0.84 -23.07 -5.10
C LYS A 62 0.63 -21.80 -5.92
N ASN A 63 -0.63 -21.38 -6.06
CA ASN A 63 -0.99 -20.23 -6.87
C ASN A 63 -1.84 -19.29 -6.02
N ILE A 64 -1.31 -18.12 -5.70
CA ILE A 64 -1.90 -17.17 -4.75
C ILE A 64 -1.82 -15.78 -5.34
N ILE A 65 -2.89 -15.03 -5.20
CA ILE A 65 -2.91 -13.57 -5.36
C ILE A 65 -3.33 -12.99 -4.01
N LEU A 66 -2.51 -12.09 -3.49
CA LEU A 66 -2.82 -11.30 -2.31
C LEU A 66 -3.06 -9.85 -2.76
N ILE A 67 -4.20 -9.29 -2.42
CA ILE A 67 -4.49 -7.87 -2.56
C ILE A 67 -4.33 -7.23 -1.18
N ASN A 68 -3.45 -6.24 -1.09
CA ASN A 68 -3.22 -5.46 0.11
C ASN A 68 -3.90 -4.10 -0.04
N VAL A 69 -5.08 -3.96 0.59
CA VAL A 69 -5.78 -2.69 0.71
C VAL A 69 -5.37 -2.07 2.04
N SER A 70 -4.39 -1.17 1.99
CA SER A 70 -3.90 -0.41 3.14
C SER A 70 -3.90 1.08 2.79
N TRP A 71 -2.92 1.86 3.20
CA TRP A 71 -2.81 3.25 2.78
C TRP A 71 -2.74 3.41 1.26
N GLY A 72 -2.04 2.50 0.56
CA GLY A 72 -2.06 2.30 -0.89
C GLY A 72 -2.81 1.02 -1.28
N LEU A 73 -2.64 0.61 -2.53
CA LEU A 73 -3.20 -0.63 -3.09
C LEU A 73 -2.10 -1.46 -3.75
N GLY A 74 -1.69 -2.53 -3.08
CA GLY A 74 -0.65 -3.43 -3.56
C GLY A 74 -1.19 -4.81 -3.96
N MET A 75 -0.41 -5.55 -4.75
CA MET A 75 -0.70 -6.94 -5.08
C MET A 75 0.57 -7.79 -5.02
N GLY A 76 0.49 -8.93 -4.34
CA GLY A 76 1.51 -9.97 -4.37
C GLY A 76 1.04 -11.18 -5.17
N ILE A 77 1.96 -11.86 -5.85
CA ILE A 77 1.65 -13.00 -6.72
C ILE A 77 2.62 -14.15 -6.42
N ILE A 78 2.08 -15.35 -6.17
CA ILE A 78 2.83 -16.61 -6.13
C ILE A 78 2.30 -17.52 -7.22
N ILE A 79 3.20 -18.10 -8.03
CA ILE A 79 2.90 -19.06 -9.08
C ILE A 79 3.79 -20.28 -8.87
N ASP A 80 3.19 -21.47 -8.86
CA ASP A 80 3.89 -22.75 -8.62
C ASP A 80 4.76 -22.74 -7.35
N GLY A 81 4.25 -22.10 -6.28
CA GLY A 81 4.96 -21.99 -5.00
C GLY A 81 6.14 -21.01 -5.01
N LYS A 82 6.27 -20.18 -6.05
CA LYS A 82 7.34 -19.20 -6.18
C LYS A 82 6.79 -17.78 -6.26
N LEU A 83 7.40 -16.87 -5.51
CA LEU A 83 7.08 -15.46 -5.56
C LEU A 83 7.40 -14.90 -6.96
N TYR A 84 6.38 -14.37 -7.64
CA TYR A 84 6.52 -13.80 -8.97
C TYR A 84 6.90 -12.32 -8.87
N LYS A 85 8.11 -11.99 -9.30
CA LYS A 85 8.65 -10.62 -9.25
C LYS A 85 8.56 -9.88 -10.58
N GLY A 86 8.25 -10.60 -11.68
CA GLY A 86 8.36 -10.06 -13.02
C GLY A 86 9.82 -9.82 -13.44
N LYS A 87 10.01 -9.21 -14.60
CA LYS A 87 11.35 -8.99 -15.19
C LYS A 87 12.21 -8.02 -14.37
N SER A 88 11.61 -6.98 -13.79
CA SER A 88 12.32 -5.88 -13.14
C SER A 88 11.96 -5.71 -11.66
N GLY A 89 11.28 -6.68 -11.07
CA GLY A 89 10.81 -6.59 -9.69
C GLY A 89 9.54 -5.75 -9.53
N PHE A 90 8.78 -5.49 -10.60
CA PHE A 90 7.60 -4.61 -10.58
C PHE A 90 6.30 -5.35 -10.88
N SER A 91 6.25 -6.66 -10.65
CA SER A 91 4.96 -7.37 -10.72
C SER A 91 4.06 -6.92 -9.57
N GLY A 92 2.76 -6.94 -9.81
CA GLY A 92 1.80 -6.60 -8.77
C GLY A 92 1.48 -5.11 -8.62
N GLU A 93 1.91 -4.26 -9.55
CA GLU A 93 1.56 -2.82 -9.59
C GLU A 93 0.10 -2.60 -10.01
N PHE A 94 -0.82 -3.42 -9.45
CA PHE A 94 -2.24 -3.46 -9.80
C PHE A 94 -2.95 -2.12 -9.52
N GLY A 95 -2.64 -1.50 -8.39
CA GLY A 95 -3.20 -0.21 -8.00
C GLY A 95 -2.94 0.90 -9.01
N HIS A 96 -1.90 0.77 -9.84
CA HIS A 96 -1.55 1.76 -10.85
C HIS A 96 -2.09 1.46 -12.25
N ASN A 97 -2.95 0.46 -12.41
CA ASN A 97 -3.71 0.28 -13.65
C ASN A 97 -4.80 1.34 -13.77
N TYR A 98 -5.10 1.72 -15.01
CA TYR A 98 -6.22 2.60 -15.28
C TYR A 98 -7.53 1.87 -15.00
N GLY A 99 -8.37 2.45 -14.16
CA GLY A 99 -9.65 1.86 -13.76
C GLY A 99 -10.77 2.88 -13.59
N TYR A 100 -10.40 4.16 -13.48
CA TYR A 100 -11.36 5.23 -13.24
C TYR A 100 -11.12 6.43 -14.14
N GLU A 101 -12.19 7.01 -14.63
CA GLU A 101 -12.18 8.24 -15.40
C GLU A 101 -12.25 9.43 -14.44
N ASN A 102 -11.13 9.75 -13.80
CA ASN A 102 -11.02 10.86 -12.86
C ASN A 102 -9.77 11.73 -13.13
N GLU A 103 -9.75 12.95 -12.60
CA GLU A 103 -8.66 13.90 -12.73
C GLU A 103 -7.64 13.83 -11.58
N ILE A 104 -7.76 12.85 -10.69
CA ILE A 104 -6.89 12.69 -9.52
C ILE A 104 -5.53 12.18 -9.98
N ILE A 105 -4.49 12.92 -9.64
CA ILE A 105 -3.12 12.54 -9.93
C ILE A 105 -2.65 11.55 -8.86
N CYS A 106 -2.40 10.31 -9.28
CA CYS A 106 -1.77 9.31 -8.44
C CYS A 106 -0.30 9.67 -8.18
N HIS A 107 0.26 9.23 -7.05
CA HIS A 107 1.68 9.45 -6.73
C HIS A 107 2.64 8.85 -7.78
N CYS A 108 2.18 7.93 -8.62
CA CYS A 108 2.96 7.42 -9.76
C CYS A 108 2.99 8.38 -10.96
N GLY A 109 2.34 9.55 -10.87
CA GLY A 109 2.29 10.59 -11.90
C GLY A 109 1.19 10.42 -12.95
N LYS A 110 0.38 9.34 -12.90
CA LYS A 110 -0.73 9.09 -13.82
C LYS A 110 -2.07 9.49 -13.20
N LYS A 111 -3.09 9.69 -14.05
CA LYS A 111 -4.49 9.83 -13.66
C LYS A 111 -5.24 8.51 -13.87
N GLY A 112 -6.35 8.33 -13.15
CA GLY A 112 -7.24 7.20 -13.32
C GLY A 112 -6.72 5.87 -12.76
N CYS A 113 -5.72 5.90 -11.89
CA CYS A 113 -5.24 4.70 -11.20
C CYS A 113 -6.31 4.15 -10.25
N ILE A 114 -6.49 2.82 -10.19
CA ILE A 114 -7.41 2.15 -9.27
C ILE A 114 -7.15 2.60 -7.82
N GLU A 115 -5.91 2.75 -7.44
CA GLU A 115 -5.51 3.16 -6.10
C GLU A 115 -6.11 4.50 -5.66
N THR A 116 -6.35 5.43 -6.61
CA THR A 116 -6.92 6.74 -6.27
C THR A 116 -8.38 6.69 -5.81
N GLU A 117 -9.05 5.53 -5.96
CA GLU A 117 -10.45 5.33 -5.55
C GLU A 117 -10.63 4.17 -4.56
N VAL A 118 -9.68 3.22 -4.49
CA VAL A 118 -9.86 1.95 -3.77
C VAL A 118 -8.83 1.76 -2.64
N SER A 119 -8.03 2.76 -2.33
CA SER A 119 -7.04 2.68 -1.23
C SER A 119 -7.54 3.32 0.06
N GLY A 120 -6.85 3.07 1.18
CA GLY A 120 -7.13 3.75 2.43
C GLY A 120 -6.95 5.27 2.36
N SER A 121 -5.99 5.75 1.57
CA SER A 121 -5.83 7.19 1.32
C SER A 121 -6.99 7.77 0.48
N ALA A 122 -7.53 7.00 -0.45
CA ALA A 122 -8.75 7.39 -1.19
C ALA A 122 -9.95 7.44 -0.25
N LEU A 123 -10.13 6.44 0.60
CA LEU A 123 -11.20 6.38 1.59
C LEU A 123 -11.15 7.59 2.54
N GLN A 124 -9.96 7.93 3.05
CA GLN A 124 -9.77 9.12 3.87
C GLN A 124 -10.18 10.40 3.11
N ARG A 125 -9.72 10.58 1.88
CA ARG A 125 -10.05 11.73 1.04
C ARG A 125 -11.56 11.85 0.82
N ILE A 126 -12.22 10.76 0.44
CA ILE A 126 -13.67 10.72 0.19
C ILE A 126 -14.44 11.07 1.47
N LEU A 127 -14.09 10.46 2.61
CA LEU A 127 -14.71 10.78 3.90
C LEU A 127 -14.59 12.27 4.25
N LEU A 128 -13.40 12.84 4.05
CA LEU A 128 -13.17 14.27 4.32
C LEU A 128 -14.00 15.18 3.41
N GLU A 129 -14.21 14.80 2.15
CA GLU A 129 -15.08 15.51 1.22
C GLU A 129 -16.54 15.47 1.69
N HIS A 130 -17.06 14.31 2.10
CA HIS A 130 -18.41 14.18 2.65
C HIS A 130 -18.62 15.03 3.92
N ILE A 131 -17.66 14.97 4.86
CA ILE A 131 -17.71 15.79 6.08
C ILE A 131 -17.68 17.30 5.75
N LYS A 132 -16.84 17.74 4.82
CA LYS A 132 -16.79 19.14 4.35
C LYS A 132 -18.09 19.59 3.70
N ASN A 133 -18.82 18.68 3.05
CA ASN A 133 -20.13 18.93 2.45
C ASN A 133 -21.27 18.93 3.49
N GLY A 134 -20.96 18.73 4.77
CA GLY A 134 -21.92 18.82 5.87
C GLY A 134 -22.53 17.49 6.30
N GLU A 135 -22.03 16.37 5.80
CA GLU A 135 -22.45 15.05 6.25
C GLU A 135 -21.89 14.76 7.65
N THR A 136 -22.66 14.05 8.46
CA THR A 136 -22.31 13.81 9.86
C THR A 136 -21.66 12.45 10.05
N SER A 137 -20.57 12.43 10.80
CA SER A 137 -19.89 11.22 11.26
C SER A 137 -19.48 11.39 12.71
N ILE A 138 -19.34 10.32 13.47
CA ILE A 138 -18.75 10.36 14.81
C ILE A 138 -17.31 10.88 14.77
N ILE A 139 -16.63 10.73 13.63
CA ILE A 139 -15.28 11.24 13.40
C ILE A 139 -15.26 12.76 13.38
N SER A 140 -16.26 13.42 12.78
CA SER A 140 -16.35 14.89 12.73
C SER A 140 -16.46 15.53 14.12
N ASN A 141 -16.94 14.78 15.10
CA ASN A 141 -17.03 15.19 16.51
C ASN A 141 -15.77 14.82 17.31
N SER A 142 -14.80 14.16 16.71
CA SER A 142 -13.54 13.83 17.39
C SER A 142 -12.71 15.09 17.58
N ARG A 143 -11.90 15.13 18.67
CA ARG A 143 -10.98 16.25 18.93
C ARG A 143 -9.75 16.28 18.02
N LYS A 144 -9.63 15.29 17.12
CA LYS A 144 -8.55 15.24 16.12
C LYS A 144 -8.79 16.30 15.05
N ASN A 145 -7.71 16.90 14.60
CA ASN A 145 -7.76 17.67 13.37
C ASN A 145 -8.21 16.73 12.23
N ILE A 146 -9.17 17.17 11.42
CA ILE A 146 -9.75 16.37 10.33
C ILE A 146 -8.66 15.80 9.41
N GLU A 147 -7.57 16.53 9.19
CA GLU A 147 -6.43 16.11 8.37
C GLU A 147 -5.57 14.99 9.00
N GLU A 148 -5.75 14.71 10.30
CA GLU A 148 -5.03 13.68 11.05
C GLU A 148 -5.81 12.37 11.17
N ILE A 149 -6.98 12.26 10.51
CA ILE A 149 -7.79 11.04 10.50
C ILE A 149 -7.04 9.93 9.77
N THR A 150 -6.88 8.80 10.45
CA THR A 150 -6.21 7.62 9.92
C THR A 150 -7.22 6.58 9.43
N LEU A 151 -6.75 5.59 8.67
CA LEU A 151 -7.58 4.44 8.29
C LEU A 151 -8.10 3.70 9.53
N ASP A 152 -7.29 3.57 10.58
CA ASP A 152 -7.71 2.93 11.84
C ASP A 152 -8.85 3.69 12.52
N ASP A 153 -8.87 5.02 12.44
CA ASP A 153 -9.98 5.83 12.95
C ASP A 153 -11.27 5.56 12.18
N ILE A 154 -11.18 5.40 10.85
CA ILE A 154 -12.33 5.07 9.99
C ILE A 154 -12.86 3.68 10.32
N ILE A 155 -11.98 2.67 10.42
CA ILE A 155 -12.35 1.31 10.80
C ILE A 155 -12.98 1.29 12.21
N ALA A 156 -12.42 2.05 13.14
CA ALA A 156 -12.99 2.17 14.48
C ALA A 156 -14.38 2.81 14.47
N ALA A 157 -14.65 3.75 13.55
CA ALA A 157 -15.97 4.36 13.37
C ALA A 157 -16.97 3.36 12.76
N VAL A 158 -16.58 2.59 11.76
CA VAL A 158 -17.38 1.48 11.21
C VAL A 158 -17.79 0.51 12.31
N ASN A 159 -16.86 0.10 13.16
CA ASN A 159 -17.12 -0.80 14.30
C ASN A 159 -18.05 -0.18 15.36
N LYS A 160 -18.25 1.12 15.33
CA LYS A 160 -19.22 1.86 16.17
C LYS A 160 -20.51 2.20 15.42
N GLU A 161 -20.75 1.55 14.30
CA GLU A 161 -21.97 1.72 13.49
C GLU A 161 -22.14 3.14 12.92
N ASP A 162 -21.04 3.83 12.61
CA ASP A 162 -21.08 5.11 11.91
C ASP A 162 -21.59 4.90 10.49
N LEU A 163 -22.74 5.47 10.17
CA LEU A 163 -23.44 5.22 8.89
C LEU A 163 -22.63 5.71 7.70
N LEU A 164 -22.00 6.88 7.78
CA LEU A 164 -21.18 7.41 6.70
C LEU A 164 -19.97 6.52 6.45
N CYS A 165 -19.27 6.10 7.51
CA CYS A 165 -18.10 5.23 7.37
C CYS A 165 -18.48 3.83 6.85
N ILE A 166 -19.65 3.29 7.23
CA ILE A 166 -20.16 1.99 6.70
C ILE A 166 -20.46 2.10 5.21
N GLU A 167 -21.03 3.21 4.75
CA GLU A 167 -21.37 3.41 3.33
C GLU A 167 -20.13 3.52 2.43
N LEU A 168 -19.03 4.03 2.98
CA LEU A 168 -17.79 4.27 2.24
C LEU A 168 -16.84 3.06 2.20
N VAL A 169 -16.99 2.07 3.08
CA VAL A 169 -16.14 0.88 3.17
C VAL A 169 -16.76 -0.31 2.45
#